data_01fe104f3d191522c335b59b111ed850
#
_entry.id   01fe104f3d191522c335b59b111ed850
#
_cell.length_a   1.000
_cell.length_b   1.000
_cell.length_c   1.000
_cell.angle_alpha   90.00
_cell.angle_beta   90.00
_cell.angle_gamma   90.00
#
_symmetry.space_group_name_H-M   'P 1'
#
loop_
_entity.id
_entity.type
_entity.pdbx_description
1 polymer ?
#
loop_
_entity_poly.entity_id
_entity_poly.type
_entity_poly.pdbx_seq_one_letter_code
_entity_poly.pdbx_strand_id
1 'polypeptide(L)'
;MSEFLANKRRPHITLRKFDKEWFKAFFLWLKNDYVPQKYVRVEAKPLCEGSLHNVQQRIVAVFNKAVKFGKLKANPFYQLEKSDIFPKPKSSHKQYLTPDELKRFMASDERSPGVAEAQRAFGFACLTGLRISDIKALRWSDIKRNKETNTLVIVQKKTKALNAVPIGNTALSWMPNKGDDDFVFHLPAKANVDAALKRIAKKVGIEKNISFHCSRHTFGILVQAVTGNIETTKKLMGHKSLKSTAIYADVLTNEKVKAVDNTKKAFRGRKQREENKKIPRTKRTAATNTHPRKTTFTQDNK
;
A
#
# COMPACT_ATOMS: atom_id res chain seq x y z
N MET A 1 13.48 20.71 -13.59
CA MET A 1 14.26 21.98 -13.45
C MET A 1 14.69 22.49 -14.82
N SER A 2 15.37 21.71 -15.67
CA SER A 2 15.82 22.16 -17.00
C SER A 2 14.69 22.71 -17.88
N GLU A 3 13.54 22.02 -17.95
CA GLU A 3 12.34 22.49 -18.69
C GLU A 3 11.81 23.82 -18.15
N PHE A 4 11.74 23.97 -16.83
CA PHE A 4 11.32 25.23 -16.21
C PHE A 4 12.26 26.39 -16.58
N LEU A 5 13.57 26.15 -16.51
CA LEU A 5 14.56 27.17 -16.87
C LEU A 5 14.51 27.51 -18.36
N ALA A 6 14.27 26.52 -19.23
CA ALA A 6 14.06 26.75 -20.65
C ALA A 6 12.82 27.61 -20.91
N ASN A 7 11.69 27.31 -20.25
CA ASN A 7 10.47 28.11 -20.36
C ASN A 7 10.66 29.58 -19.89
N LYS A 8 11.55 29.81 -18.92
CA LYS A 8 11.94 31.15 -18.48
C LYS A 8 13.03 31.79 -19.35
N ARG A 9 13.39 31.19 -20.48
CA ARG A 9 14.49 31.63 -21.40
C ARG A 9 15.81 31.82 -20.66
N ARG A 10 16.04 31.06 -19.58
CA ARG A 10 17.27 31.08 -18.78
C ARG A 10 17.77 29.65 -18.52
N PRO A 11 18.36 28.98 -19.55
CA PRO A 11 18.77 27.58 -19.46
C PRO A 11 19.83 27.35 -18.39
N HIS A 12 20.55 28.38 -17.99
CA HIS A 12 21.57 28.33 -16.95
C HIS A 12 21.33 29.41 -15.90
N ILE A 13 21.17 28.99 -14.66
CA ILE A 13 21.11 29.87 -13.49
C ILE A 13 22.05 29.35 -12.40
N THR A 14 22.80 30.24 -11.78
CA THR A 14 23.65 29.86 -10.65
C THR A 14 22.80 29.70 -9.39
N LEU A 15 23.20 28.81 -8.47
CA LEU A 15 22.51 28.62 -7.19
C LEU A 15 22.34 29.93 -6.41
N ARG A 16 23.29 30.88 -6.54
CA ARG A 16 23.21 32.19 -5.85
C ARG A 16 22.11 33.09 -6.38
N LYS A 17 21.69 32.92 -7.64
CA LYS A 17 20.59 33.70 -8.26
C LYS A 17 19.22 33.02 -8.08
N PHE A 18 19.20 31.81 -7.50
CA PHE A 18 17.97 31.09 -7.24
C PHE A 18 17.46 31.47 -5.85
N ASP A 19 16.72 32.56 -5.76
CA ASP A 19 16.13 33.13 -4.56
C ASP A 19 14.73 32.55 -4.22
N LYS A 20 14.05 33.11 -3.24
CA LYS A 20 12.70 32.68 -2.84
C LYS A 20 11.68 32.83 -3.97
N GLU A 21 11.79 33.86 -4.81
CA GLU A 21 10.83 34.10 -5.90
C GLU A 21 10.98 33.06 -7.01
N TRP A 22 12.22 32.60 -7.28
CA TRP A 22 12.43 31.46 -8.16
C TRP A 22 11.85 30.17 -7.61
N PHE A 23 11.94 29.92 -6.30
CA PHE A 23 11.30 28.77 -5.69
C PHE A 23 9.77 28.83 -5.84
N LYS A 24 9.14 29.97 -5.56
CA LYS A 24 7.70 30.18 -5.74
C LYS A 24 7.30 29.92 -7.19
N ALA A 25 7.95 30.57 -8.14
CA ALA A 25 7.65 30.41 -9.55
C ALA A 25 7.85 28.96 -10.03
N PHE A 26 8.90 28.29 -9.56
CA PHE A 26 9.16 26.90 -9.91
C PHE A 26 8.10 25.95 -9.31
N PHE A 27 7.72 26.13 -8.06
CA PHE A 27 6.71 25.27 -7.43
C PHE A 27 5.33 25.49 -8.03
N LEU A 28 4.97 26.72 -8.38
CA LEU A 28 3.74 27.03 -9.07
C LEU A 28 3.67 26.36 -10.44
N TRP A 29 4.73 26.50 -11.24
CA TRP A 29 4.86 25.81 -12.53
C TRP A 29 4.81 24.28 -12.38
N LEU A 30 5.49 23.71 -11.38
CA LEU A 30 5.51 22.28 -11.15
C LEU A 30 4.12 21.72 -10.80
N LYS A 31 3.30 22.52 -10.12
CA LYS A 31 1.94 22.15 -9.71
C LYS A 31 0.93 22.28 -10.84
N ASN A 32 1.02 23.35 -11.63
CA ASN A 32 -0.03 23.73 -12.56
C ASN A 32 0.30 23.35 -14.02
N ASP A 33 1.55 23.50 -14.43
CA ASP A 33 1.94 23.47 -15.85
C ASP A 33 2.76 22.21 -16.19
N TYR A 34 3.45 21.62 -15.20
CA TYR A 34 4.33 20.50 -15.47
C TYR A 34 3.58 19.18 -15.49
N VAL A 35 3.55 18.58 -16.67
CA VAL A 35 3.05 17.21 -16.87
C VAL A 35 4.21 16.34 -17.33
N PRO A 36 4.65 15.36 -16.48
CA PRO A 36 5.77 14.50 -16.85
C PRO A 36 5.42 13.66 -18.08
N GLN A 37 6.22 13.76 -19.12
CA GLN A 37 6.09 12.89 -20.29
C GLN A 37 6.32 11.43 -19.85
N LYS A 38 5.32 10.61 -20.03
CA LYS A 38 5.40 9.15 -19.88
C LYS A 38 5.37 8.51 -21.27
N TYR A 39 5.96 7.32 -21.34
CA TYR A 39 6.03 6.53 -22.57
C TYR A 39 4.71 6.55 -23.37
N VAL A 40 4.81 6.52 -24.67
CA VAL A 40 3.83 6.75 -25.75
C VAL A 40 2.42 6.14 -25.58
N ARG A 41 2.18 5.27 -24.59
CA ARG A 41 0.89 4.56 -24.39
C ARG A 41 0.12 4.92 -23.12
N VAL A 42 0.59 5.88 -22.34
CA VAL A 42 -0.09 6.25 -21.07
C VAL A 42 -0.31 7.75 -21.08
N GLU A 43 -1.57 8.15 -20.94
CA GLU A 43 -1.95 9.55 -20.75
C GLU A 43 -1.12 10.20 -19.64
N ALA A 44 -0.46 11.28 -19.97
CA ALA A 44 0.36 12.02 -19.02
C ALA A 44 -0.56 12.75 -18.01
N LYS A 45 -0.29 12.55 -16.73
CA LYS A 45 -1.08 13.17 -15.65
C LYS A 45 -0.21 14.09 -14.81
N PRO A 46 -0.76 15.19 -14.27
CA PRO A 46 -0.07 16.06 -13.34
C PRO A 46 0.53 15.28 -12.16
N LEU A 47 1.54 15.85 -11.53
CA LEU A 47 2.15 15.24 -10.35
C LEU A 47 1.17 15.22 -9.17
N CYS A 48 1.06 14.07 -8.49
CA CYS A 48 0.33 14.00 -7.24
C CYS A 48 1.09 14.72 -6.09
N GLU A 49 0.37 15.12 -5.04
CA GLU A 49 0.92 15.82 -3.87
C GLU A 49 2.19 15.16 -3.29
N GLY A 50 2.20 13.84 -3.21
CA GLY A 50 3.38 13.10 -2.74
C GLY A 50 4.60 13.25 -3.65
N SER A 51 4.39 13.32 -4.97
CA SER A 51 5.46 13.57 -5.93
C SER A 51 5.96 15.00 -5.85
N LEU A 52 5.06 15.97 -5.76
CA LEU A 52 5.39 17.39 -5.57
C LEU A 52 6.24 17.59 -4.31
N HIS A 53 5.78 17.05 -3.17
CA HIS A 53 6.55 17.10 -1.92
C HIS A 53 7.94 16.45 -2.05
N ASN A 54 8.04 15.29 -2.71
CA ASN A 54 9.32 14.61 -2.91
C ASN A 54 10.29 15.41 -3.79
N VAL A 55 9.80 16.07 -4.86
CA VAL A 55 10.62 16.95 -5.69
C VAL A 55 11.13 18.12 -4.87
N GLN A 56 10.24 18.78 -4.12
CA GLN A 56 10.60 19.86 -3.19
C GLN A 56 11.72 19.42 -2.22
N GLN A 57 11.57 18.29 -1.53
CA GLN A 57 12.56 17.80 -0.56
C GLN A 57 13.92 17.54 -1.19
N ARG A 58 13.96 17.02 -2.44
CA ARG A 58 15.22 16.79 -3.15
C ARG A 58 15.93 18.09 -3.46
N ILE A 59 15.19 19.12 -3.91
CA ILE A 59 15.77 20.44 -4.20
C ILE A 59 16.28 21.11 -2.93
N VAL A 60 15.47 21.11 -1.87
CA VAL A 60 15.87 21.63 -0.55
C VAL A 60 17.16 20.97 -0.05
N ALA A 61 17.29 19.65 -0.23
CA ALA A 61 18.51 18.93 0.14
C ALA A 61 19.75 19.39 -0.66
N VAL A 62 19.60 19.72 -1.95
CA VAL A 62 20.70 20.27 -2.76
C VAL A 62 21.14 21.63 -2.23
N PHE A 63 20.19 22.54 -1.93
CA PHE A 63 20.51 23.85 -1.39
C PHE A 63 21.11 23.77 0.02
N ASN A 64 20.59 22.89 0.89
CA ASN A 64 21.20 22.64 2.20
C ASN A 64 22.64 22.15 2.08
N LYS A 65 22.91 21.29 1.09
CA LYS A 65 24.28 20.85 0.79
C LYS A 65 25.15 22.01 0.31
N ALA A 66 24.63 22.91 -0.52
CA ALA A 66 25.36 24.09 -0.97
C ALA A 66 25.70 25.05 0.20
N VAL A 67 24.80 25.23 1.17
CA VAL A 67 25.06 25.99 2.40
C VAL A 67 26.17 25.29 3.23
N LYS A 68 26.04 23.98 3.43
CA LYS A 68 27.05 23.18 4.16
C LYS A 68 28.46 23.30 3.58
N PHE A 69 28.57 23.43 2.25
CA PHE A 69 29.85 23.61 1.56
C PHE A 69 30.27 25.08 1.36
N GLY A 70 29.63 26.04 2.02
CA GLY A 70 29.95 27.48 1.95
C GLY A 70 29.67 28.12 0.59
N LYS A 71 28.93 27.45 -0.31
CA LYS A 71 28.56 27.99 -1.62
C LYS A 71 27.40 28.97 -1.56
N LEU A 72 26.59 28.89 -0.51
CA LEU A 72 25.48 29.78 -0.17
C LEU A 72 25.58 30.15 1.30
N LYS A 73 25.15 31.38 1.65
CA LYS A 73 25.05 31.84 3.06
C LYS A 73 23.86 31.18 3.77
N ALA A 74 22.73 31.06 3.08
CA ALA A 74 21.50 30.46 3.60
C ALA A 74 20.73 29.78 2.46
N ASN A 75 19.83 28.87 2.81
CA ASN A 75 18.92 28.24 1.84
C ASN A 75 17.68 29.13 1.66
N PRO A 76 17.43 29.67 0.46
CA PRO A 76 16.28 30.58 0.21
C PRO A 76 14.92 29.88 0.43
N PHE A 77 14.85 28.57 0.39
CA PHE A 77 13.62 27.80 0.66
C PHE A 77 13.01 28.14 2.03
N TYR A 78 13.82 28.40 3.04
CA TYR A 78 13.35 28.69 4.40
C TYR A 78 12.75 30.10 4.56
N GLN A 79 12.80 30.92 3.50
CA GLN A 79 12.15 32.22 3.43
C GLN A 79 10.74 32.14 2.81
N LEU A 80 10.31 30.95 2.36
CA LEU A 80 9.00 30.71 1.80
C LEU A 80 7.94 30.66 2.90
N GLU A 81 6.75 31.11 2.57
CA GLU A 81 5.57 30.95 3.41
C GLU A 81 5.02 29.51 3.34
N LYS A 82 4.25 29.11 4.35
CA LYS A 82 3.64 27.78 4.39
C LYS A 82 2.73 27.49 3.19
N SER A 83 2.08 28.52 2.65
CA SER A 83 1.26 28.45 1.44
C SER A 83 2.03 28.08 0.18
N ASP A 84 3.32 28.45 0.11
CA ASP A 84 4.20 28.18 -1.04
C ASP A 84 4.85 26.80 -0.99
N ILE A 85 4.67 26.08 0.11
CA ILE A 85 5.34 24.80 0.38
C ILE A 85 4.37 23.63 0.15
N PHE A 86 4.80 22.61 -0.56
CA PHE A 86 4.03 21.38 -0.67
C PHE A 86 4.03 20.62 0.66
N PRO A 87 2.86 20.46 1.30
CA PRO A 87 2.77 19.77 2.57
C PRO A 87 3.17 18.30 2.44
N LYS A 88 3.64 17.74 3.52
CA LYS A 88 3.86 16.29 3.55
C LYS A 88 2.50 15.60 3.38
N PRO A 89 2.34 14.73 2.38
CA PRO A 89 1.07 14.04 2.16
C PRO A 89 0.72 13.20 3.39
N LYS A 90 -0.56 13.15 3.72
CA LYS A 90 -1.06 12.22 4.74
C LYS A 90 -0.68 10.79 4.34
N SER A 91 -0.26 9.99 5.29
CA SER A 91 0.08 8.58 5.02
C SER A 91 -1.16 7.88 4.44
N SER A 92 -1.07 7.42 3.20
CA SER A 92 -2.12 6.57 2.65
C SER A 92 -2.13 5.24 3.39
N HIS A 93 -3.32 4.72 3.68
CA HIS A 93 -3.45 3.37 4.24
C HIS A 93 -2.75 2.36 3.31
N LYS A 94 -1.77 1.66 3.87
CA LYS A 94 -1.05 0.65 3.12
C LYS A 94 -1.99 -0.53 2.85
N GLN A 95 -2.15 -0.88 1.58
CA GLN A 95 -2.95 -2.03 1.20
C GLN A 95 -2.24 -3.33 1.58
N TYR A 96 -2.97 -4.24 2.18
CA TYR A 96 -2.53 -5.60 2.53
C TYR A 96 -3.70 -6.57 2.39
N LEU A 97 -3.42 -7.86 2.30
CA LEU A 97 -4.44 -8.91 2.30
C LEU A 97 -4.66 -9.42 3.73
N THR A 98 -5.91 -9.57 4.11
CA THR A 98 -6.27 -10.34 5.32
C THR A 98 -5.95 -11.83 5.09
N PRO A 99 -5.88 -12.66 6.16
CA PRO A 99 -5.66 -14.10 6.00
C PRO A 99 -6.67 -14.77 5.04
N ASP A 100 -7.96 -14.39 5.11
CA ASP A 100 -9.00 -14.94 4.26
C ASP A 100 -8.91 -14.45 2.81
N GLU A 101 -8.57 -13.17 2.59
CA GLU A 101 -8.29 -12.64 1.27
C GLU A 101 -7.06 -13.32 0.65
N LEU A 102 -6.01 -13.55 1.45
CA LEU A 102 -4.82 -14.25 0.99
C LEU A 102 -5.15 -15.69 0.60
N LYS A 103 -5.92 -16.42 1.41
CA LYS A 103 -6.38 -17.79 1.08
C LYS A 103 -7.14 -17.81 -0.25
N ARG A 104 -8.13 -16.92 -0.43
CA ARG A 104 -8.88 -16.82 -1.69
C ARG A 104 -7.99 -16.47 -2.87
N PHE A 105 -7.07 -15.53 -2.69
CA PHE A 105 -6.11 -15.12 -3.72
C PHE A 105 -5.22 -16.29 -4.15
N MET A 106 -4.72 -17.06 -3.20
CA MET A 106 -3.84 -18.20 -3.44
C MET A 106 -4.57 -19.42 -4.02
N ALA A 107 -5.87 -19.58 -3.75
CA ALA A 107 -6.71 -20.63 -4.29
C ALA A 107 -7.18 -20.39 -5.73
N SER A 108 -6.92 -19.20 -6.30
CA SER A 108 -7.28 -18.90 -7.69
C SER A 108 -6.46 -19.77 -8.65
N ASP A 109 -7.15 -20.52 -9.50
CA ASP A 109 -6.52 -21.28 -10.58
C ASP A 109 -6.22 -20.36 -11.77
N GLU A 110 -4.92 -20.24 -12.09
CA GLU A 110 -4.43 -19.35 -13.14
C GLU A 110 -3.81 -20.17 -14.28
N ARG A 111 -4.51 -20.21 -15.42
CA ARG A 111 -4.10 -20.97 -16.60
C ARG A 111 -2.90 -20.36 -17.34
N SER A 112 -2.72 -19.03 -17.28
CA SER A 112 -1.60 -18.35 -17.91
C SER A 112 -0.31 -18.55 -17.10
N PRO A 113 0.75 -19.15 -17.66
CA PRO A 113 1.99 -19.43 -16.93
C PRO A 113 2.59 -18.22 -16.25
N GLY A 114 2.62 -17.05 -16.92
CA GLY A 114 3.17 -15.83 -16.36
C GLY A 114 2.30 -15.22 -15.24
N VAL A 115 0.97 -15.44 -15.28
CA VAL A 115 0.07 -15.02 -14.20
C VAL A 115 0.20 -15.94 -13.00
N ALA A 116 0.26 -17.27 -13.22
CA ALA A 116 0.48 -18.26 -12.19
C ALA A 116 1.84 -18.07 -11.50
N GLU A 117 2.88 -17.71 -12.25
CA GLU A 117 4.20 -17.38 -11.70
C GLU A 117 4.16 -16.12 -10.83
N ALA A 118 3.49 -15.07 -11.29
CA ALA A 118 3.29 -13.86 -10.51
C ALA A 118 2.51 -14.13 -9.21
N GLN A 119 1.50 -15.01 -9.24
CA GLN A 119 0.73 -15.45 -8.08
C GLN A 119 1.62 -16.20 -7.09
N ARG A 120 2.38 -17.20 -7.54
CA ARG A 120 3.32 -17.97 -6.70
C ARG A 120 4.35 -17.07 -6.03
N ALA A 121 4.99 -16.20 -6.81
CA ALA A 121 5.97 -15.25 -6.30
C ALA A 121 5.36 -14.26 -5.27
N PHE A 122 4.13 -13.82 -5.49
CA PHE A 122 3.39 -12.96 -4.56
C PHE A 122 3.08 -13.70 -3.26
N GLY A 123 2.58 -14.94 -3.33
CA GLY A 123 2.31 -15.78 -2.17
C GLY A 123 3.56 -16.05 -1.35
N PHE A 124 4.64 -16.44 -2.01
CA PHE A 124 5.95 -16.59 -1.37
C PHE A 124 6.40 -15.30 -0.66
N ALA A 125 6.23 -14.14 -1.32
CA ALA A 125 6.56 -12.86 -0.73
C ALA A 125 5.64 -12.46 0.44
N CYS A 126 4.38 -12.91 0.47
CA CYS A 126 3.48 -12.73 1.63
C CYS A 126 3.94 -13.53 2.87
N LEU A 127 4.73 -14.57 2.68
CA LEU A 127 5.23 -15.43 3.76
C LEU A 127 6.70 -15.22 4.10
N THR A 128 7.43 -14.41 3.31
CA THR A 128 8.86 -14.13 3.52
C THR A 128 9.17 -12.65 3.66
N GLY A 129 8.24 -11.78 3.28
CA GLY A 129 8.41 -10.33 3.33
C GLY A 129 9.40 -9.77 2.29
N LEU A 130 9.84 -10.52 1.30
CA LEU A 130 10.78 -10.07 0.29
C LEU A 130 10.21 -8.98 -0.61
N ARG A 131 11.07 -8.09 -1.08
CA ARG A 131 10.72 -7.11 -2.12
C ARG A 131 10.75 -7.77 -3.50
N ILE A 132 10.00 -7.23 -4.46
CA ILE A 132 10.01 -7.73 -5.84
C ILE A 132 11.43 -7.76 -6.46
N SER A 133 12.30 -6.81 -6.08
CA SER A 133 13.69 -6.80 -6.52
C SER A 133 14.51 -7.97 -5.99
N ASP A 134 14.18 -8.40 -4.78
CA ASP A 134 14.87 -9.50 -4.10
C ASP A 134 14.31 -10.84 -4.62
N ILE A 135 13.00 -10.95 -4.85
CA ILE A 135 12.35 -12.09 -5.50
C ILE A 135 12.91 -12.34 -6.91
N LYS A 136 13.05 -11.28 -7.72
CA LYS A 136 13.63 -11.38 -9.07
C LYS A 136 15.09 -11.81 -9.10
N ALA A 137 15.79 -11.65 -8.00
CA ALA A 137 17.19 -12.00 -7.88
C ALA A 137 17.42 -13.27 -7.08
N LEU A 138 16.33 -13.87 -6.56
CA LEU A 138 16.39 -15.02 -5.69
C LEU A 138 16.92 -16.23 -6.44
N ARG A 139 17.94 -16.87 -5.90
CA ARG A 139 18.55 -18.09 -6.42
C ARG A 139 18.25 -19.28 -5.54
N TRP A 140 18.27 -20.47 -6.10
CA TRP A 140 18.14 -21.70 -5.33
C TRP A 140 19.26 -21.86 -4.29
N SER A 141 20.45 -21.33 -4.58
CA SER A 141 21.59 -21.32 -3.67
C SER A 141 21.40 -20.44 -2.42
N ASP A 142 20.45 -19.49 -2.46
CA ASP A 142 20.13 -18.62 -1.33
C ASP A 142 19.28 -19.34 -0.26
N ILE A 143 18.75 -20.52 -0.60
CA ILE A 143 17.92 -21.33 0.29
C ILE A 143 18.78 -22.36 0.97
N LYS A 144 19.09 -22.14 2.24
CA LYS A 144 19.83 -23.07 3.08
C LYS A 144 18.87 -24.03 3.75
N ARG A 145 18.98 -25.30 3.41
CA ARG A 145 18.16 -26.38 3.99
C ARG A 145 18.93 -27.08 5.08
N ASN A 146 18.40 -27.06 6.29
CA ASN A 146 18.90 -27.84 7.42
C ASN A 146 17.83 -28.83 7.84
N LYS A 147 18.21 -29.85 8.66
CA LYS A 147 17.27 -30.89 9.14
C LYS A 147 16.04 -30.32 9.84
N GLU A 148 16.20 -29.19 10.55
CA GLU A 148 15.15 -28.61 11.39
C GLU A 148 14.47 -27.38 10.75
N THR A 149 15.21 -26.58 9.95
CA THR A 149 14.68 -25.32 9.40
C THR A 149 15.25 -25.03 8.02
N ASN A 150 14.39 -24.49 7.17
CA ASN A 150 14.84 -23.88 5.92
C ASN A 150 15.04 -22.39 6.17
N THR A 151 16.18 -21.85 5.75
CA THR A 151 16.51 -20.45 5.93
C THR A 151 16.88 -19.81 4.61
N LEU A 152 16.24 -18.69 4.31
CA LEU A 152 16.56 -17.85 3.19
C LEU A 152 17.64 -16.84 3.61
N VAL A 153 18.78 -16.85 2.94
CA VAL A 153 19.92 -15.97 3.23
C VAL A 153 20.20 -15.12 2.01
N ILE A 154 19.82 -13.84 2.07
CA ILE A 154 19.97 -12.90 0.95
C ILE A 154 20.62 -11.57 1.35
N VAL A 155 21.32 -10.96 0.42
CA VAL A 155 21.71 -9.54 0.51
C VAL A 155 20.66 -8.71 -0.19
N GLN A 156 19.85 -7.97 0.58
CA GLN A 156 18.77 -7.14 0.03
C GLN A 156 19.30 -6.09 -0.95
N LYS A 157 18.80 -6.05 -2.18
CA LYS A 157 19.26 -5.10 -3.22
C LYS A 157 19.16 -3.63 -2.79
N LYS A 158 18.10 -3.25 -2.11
CA LYS A 158 17.84 -1.85 -1.71
C LYS A 158 18.68 -1.37 -0.52
N THR A 159 18.85 -2.21 0.49
CA THR A 159 19.48 -1.83 1.76
C THR A 159 20.92 -2.30 1.90
N LYS A 160 21.35 -3.21 1.00
CA LYS A 160 22.65 -3.90 1.05
C LYS A 160 22.89 -4.66 2.37
N ALA A 161 21.82 -4.93 3.11
CA ALA A 161 21.89 -5.66 4.37
C ALA A 161 21.70 -7.15 4.10
N LEU A 162 22.49 -7.97 4.79
CA LEU A 162 22.27 -9.40 4.89
C LEU A 162 20.97 -9.63 5.67
N ASN A 163 20.09 -10.46 5.16
CA ASN A 163 18.85 -10.84 5.81
C ASN A 163 18.71 -12.35 5.79
N ALA A 164 18.56 -12.94 6.96
CA ALA A 164 18.29 -14.36 7.14
C ALA A 164 16.84 -14.51 7.63
N VAL A 165 15.98 -15.11 6.83
CA VAL A 165 14.56 -15.31 7.11
C VAL A 165 14.27 -16.80 7.16
N PRO A 166 13.82 -17.35 8.31
CA PRO A 166 13.30 -18.71 8.36
C PRO A 166 12.08 -18.83 7.43
N ILE A 167 12.02 -19.89 6.63
CA ILE A 167 10.91 -20.17 5.72
C ILE A 167 10.24 -21.49 6.07
N GLY A 168 8.93 -21.44 6.30
CA GLY A 168 8.12 -22.62 6.59
C GLY A 168 7.73 -23.38 5.32
N ASN A 169 7.21 -24.61 5.50
CA ASN A 169 6.80 -25.47 4.40
C ASN A 169 5.73 -24.84 3.50
N THR A 170 4.82 -24.04 4.07
CA THR A 170 3.81 -23.30 3.30
C THR A 170 4.46 -22.29 2.33
N ALA A 171 5.55 -21.63 2.71
CA ALA A 171 6.25 -20.75 1.79
C ALA A 171 6.96 -21.55 0.70
N LEU A 172 7.57 -22.68 1.05
CA LEU A 172 8.23 -23.58 0.09
C LEU A 172 7.25 -24.14 -0.94
N SER A 173 6.01 -24.46 -0.57
CA SER A 173 5.00 -24.99 -1.50
C SER A 173 4.59 -23.98 -2.60
N TRP A 174 4.91 -22.70 -2.43
CA TRP A 174 4.68 -21.67 -3.44
C TRP A 174 5.87 -21.47 -4.39
N MET A 175 6.98 -22.13 -4.13
CA MET A 175 8.10 -22.11 -5.06
C MET A 175 7.80 -23.04 -6.25
N PRO A 176 8.28 -22.71 -7.45
CA PRO A 176 8.23 -23.62 -8.57
C PRO A 176 9.12 -24.85 -8.28
N ASN A 177 8.95 -25.90 -9.06
CA ASN A 177 9.91 -27.00 -9.06
C ASN A 177 11.27 -26.47 -9.51
N LYS A 178 12.34 -27.00 -8.89
CA LYS A 178 13.70 -26.64 -9.30
C LYS A 178 13.94 -27.18 -10.71
N GLY A 179 14.17 -26.26 -11.65
CA GLY A 179 14.64 -26.55 -13.00
C GLY A 179 16.15 -26.42 -13.10
N ASP A 180 16.66 -26.36 -14.31
CA ASP A 180 18.08 -26.19 -14.63
C ASP A 180 18.60 -24.77 -14.37
N ASP A 181 17.70 -23.81 -14.23
CA ASP A 181 18.04 -22.41 -13.95
C ASP A 181 18.37 -22.18 -12.47
N ASP A 182 19.28 -21.27 -12.24
CA ASP A 182 19.67 -20.80 -10.90
C ASP A 182 18.60 -19.98 -10.22
N PHE A 183 17.75 -19.25 -10.98
CA PHE A 183 16.72 -18.38 -10.42
C PHE A 183 15.47 -19.17 -9.99
N VAL A 184 14.87 -18.74 -8.87
CA VAL A 184 13.65 -19.37 -8.36
C VAL A 184 12.41 -18.88 -9.12
N PHE A 185 12.36 -17.59 -9.49
CA PHE A 185 11.21 -16.97 -10.15
C PHE A 185 11.62 -16.16 -11.38
N HIS A 186 10.88 -16.33 -12.49
CA HIS A 186 11.07 -15.62 -13.76
C HIS A 186 9.97 -14.57 -13.96
N LEU A 187 10.09 -13.44 -13.30
CA LEU A 187 9.07 -12.40 -13.33
C LEU A 187 9.32 -11.36 -14.41
N PRO A 188 8.30 -11.00 -15.20
CA PRO A 188 8.37 -9.92 -16.18
C PRO A 188 8.57 -8.54 -15.52
N ALA A 189 8.46 -7.46 -16.28
CA ALA A 189 8.48 -6.10 -15.75
C ALA A 189 7.47 -5.94 -14.62
N LYS A 190 7.80 -5.12 -13.60
CA LYS A 190 6.96 -4.92 -12.42
C LYS A 190 5.52 -4.51 -12.77
N ALA A 191 5.34 -3.70 -13.81
CA ALA A 191 4.01 -3.27 -14.26
C ALA A 191 3.14 -4.45 -14.69
N ASN A 192 3.72 -5.42 -15.40
CA ASN A 192 3.01 -6.64 -15.86
C ASN A 192 2.67 -7.55 -14.68
N VAL A 193 3.59 -7.68 -13.72
CA VAL A 193 3.32 -8.42 -12.47
C VAL A 193 2.16 -7.76 -11.71
N ASP A 194 2.20 -6.44 -11.49
CA ASP A 194 1.13 -5.72 -10.79
C ASP A 194 -0.22 -5.83 -11.54
N ALA A 195 -0.22 -5.83 -12.88
CA ALA A 195 -1.42 -6.03 -13.69
C ALA A 195 -2.00 -7.46 -13.54
N ALA A 196 -1.14 -8.48 -13.50
CA ALA A 196 -1.53 -9.86 -13.24
C ALA A 196 -2.19 -10.01 -11.85
N LEU A 197 -1.54 -9.46 -10.81
CA LEU A 197 -2.07 -9.51 -9.44
C LEU A 197 -3.42 -8.81 -9.30
N LYS A 198 -3.63 -7.67 -9.95
CA LYS A 198 -4.93 -6.97 -9.97
C LYS A 198 -6.01 -7.80 -10.64
N ARG A 199 -5.68 -8.53 -11.72
CA ARG A 199 -6.61 -9.42 -12.41
C ARG A 199 -7.05 -10.56 -11.50
N ILE A 200 -6.12 -11.20 -10.81
CA ILE A 200 -6.43 -12.24 -9.82
C ILE A 200 -7.31 -11.68 -8.70
N ALA A 201 -6.93 -10.53 -8.11
CA ALA A 201 -7.70 -9.89 -7.04
C ALA A 201 -9.15 -9.65 -7.47
N LYS A 202 -9.37 -9.08 -8.66
CA LYS A 202 -10.71 -8.87 -9.22
C LYS A 202 -11.48 -10.19 -9.39
N LYS A 203 -10.82 -11.23 -9.89
CA LYS A 203 -11.43 -12.56 -10.12
C LYS A 203 -11.95 -13.19 -8.82
N VAL A 204 -11.24 -12.98 -7.70
CA VAL A 204 -11.61 -13.55 -6.38
C VAL A 204 -12.35 -12.57 -5.48
N GLY A 205 -12.88 -11.47 -6.02
CA GLY A 205 -13.70 -10.51 -5.28
C GLY A 205 -12.92 -9.70 -4.24
N ILE A 206 -11.67 -9.34 -4.51
CA ILE A 206 -10.86 -8.44 -3.68
C ILE A 206 -10.83 -7.07 -4.33
N GLU A 207 -11.54 -6.10 -3.74
CA GLU A 207 -11.67 -4.72 -4.27
C GLU A 207 -10.43 -3.85 -4.04
N LYS A 208 -9.48 -4.32 -3.21
CA LYS A 208 -8.25 -3.60 -2.90
C LYS A 208 -7.36 -3.44 -4.12
N ASN A 209 -6.72 -2.26 -4.26
CA ASN A 209 -5.74 -2.02 -5.31
C ASN A 209 -4.43 -2.73 -5.02
N ILE A 210 -4.33 -3.99 -5.41
CA ILE A 210 -3.19 -4.85 -5.12
C ILE A 210 -2.02 -4.53 -6.06
N SER A 211 -0.84 -4.41 -5.46
CA SER A 211 0.46 -4.39 -6.14
C SER A 211 1.39 -5.38 -5.46
N PHE A 212 2.51 -5.71 -6.09
CA PHE A 212 3.46 -6.66 -5.48
C PHE A 212 3.93 -6.21 -4.08
N HIS A 213 4.00 -4.90 -3.83
CA HIS A 213 4.43 -4.38 -2.51
C HIS A 213 3.44 -4.69 -1.39
N CYS A 214 2.17 -4.97 -1.73
CA CYS A 214 1.16 -5.41 -0.75
C CYS A 214 1.55 -6.73 -0.07
N SER A 215 2.27 -7.63 -0.76
CA SER A 215 2.77 -8.88 -0.16
C SER A 215 3.62 -8.62 1.07
N ARG A 216 4.50 -7.63 0.98
CA ARG A 216 5.38 -7.27 2.10
C ARG A 216 4.61 -6.61 3.26
N HIS A 217 3.55 -5.85 2.96
CA HIS A 217 2.65 -5.33 3.99
C HIS A 217 1.85 -6.46 4.64
N THR A 218 1.35 -7.40 3.86
CA THR A 218 0.68 -8.62 4.36
C THR A 218 1.60 -9.39 5.30
N PHE A 219 2.85 -9.67 4.92
CA PHE A 219 3.82 -10.31 5.80
C PHE A 219 4.01 -9.56 7.11
N GLY A 220 4.21 -8.22 7.06
CA GLY A 220 4.40 -7.41 8.26
C GLY A 220 3.21 -7.47 9.21
N ILE A 221 1.97 -7.45 8.68
CA ILE A 221 0.74 -7.59 9.46
C ILE A 221 0.64 -9.00 10.07
N LEU A 222 0.89 -10.06 9.29
CA LEU A 222 0.83 -11.45 9.75
C LEU A 222 1.83 -11.69 10.88
N VAL A 223 3.09 -11.27 10.71
CA VAL A 223 4.12 -11.42 11.74
C VAL A 223 3.75 -10.64 13.00
N GLN A 224 3.33 -9.39 12.85
CA GLN A 224 2.94 -8.55 13.99
C GLN A 224 1.71 -9.11 14.72
N ALA A 225 0.75 -9.68 14.00
CA ALA A 225 -0.44 -10.29 14.58
C ALA A 225 -0.09 -11.52 15.44
N VAL A 226 0.86 -12.33 14.99
CA VAL A 226 1.29 -13.54 15.69
C VAL A 226 2.23 -13.22 16.84
N THR A 227 3.19 -12.34 16.64
CA THR A 227 4.26 -12.10 17.62
C THR A 227 3.95 -11.00 18.62
N GLY A 228 3.08 -10.02 18.25
CA GLY A 228 2.88 -8.80 19.02
C GLY A 228 4.13 -7.91 19.14
N ASN A 229 5.27 -8.33 18.57
CA ASN A 229 6.57 -7.71 18.78
C ASN A 229 7.07 -6.99 17.53
N ILE A 230 7.15 -5.66 17.62
CA ILE A 230 7.57 -4.79 16.53
C ILE A 230 9.06 -4.97 16.17
N GLU A 231 9.91 -5.30 17.12
CA GLU A 231 11.34 -5.54 16.88
C GLU A 231 11.55 -6.83 16.07
N THR A 232 10.81 -7.89 16.41
CA THR A 232 10.82 -9.15 15.63
C THR A 232 10.35 -8.89 14.20
N THR A 233 9.25 -8.16 14.04
CA THR A 233 8.72 -7.78 12.71
C THR A 233 9.76 -6.97 11.93
N LYS A 234 10.41 -5.98 12.57
CA LYS A 234 11.47 -5.18 11.96
C LYS A 234 12.65 -6.04 11.49
N LYS A 235 13.14 -6.96 12.34
CA LYS A 235 14.26 -7.85 12.00
C LYS A 235 13.93 -8.74 10.82
N LEU A 236 12.79 -9.44 10.83
CA LEU A 236 12.36 -10.33 9.74
C LEU A 236 12.17 -9.57 8.43
N MET A 237 11.67 -8.35 8.47
CA MET A 237 11.53 -7.50 7.29
C MET A 237 12.84 -6.85 6.83
N GLY A 238 13.91 -6.88 7.62
CA GLY A 238 15.15 -6.16 7.32
C GLY A 238 14.94 -4.65 7.21
N HIS A 239 14.16 -4.05 8.13
CA HIS A 239 13.97 -2.61 8.21
C HIS A 239 15.08 -1.96 9.03
N LYS A 240 15.70 -0.89 8.52
CA LYS A 240 16.70 -0.12 9.25
C LYS A 240 16.10 0.70 10.41
N SER A 241 14.84 1.11 10.32
CA SER A 241 14.15 1.98 11.28
C SER A 241 12.85 1.38 11.77
N LEU A 242 12.55 1.49 13.06
CA LEU A 242 11.27 1.14 13.68
C LEU A 242 10.10 1.90 13.06
N LYS A 243 10.30 3.18 12.69
CA LYS A 243 9.28 4.00 12.04
C LYS A 243 8.68 3.33 10.80
N SER A 244 9.48 2.55 10.06
CA SER A 244 9.00 1.79 8.89
C SER A 244 8.12 0.60 9.25
N THR A 245 8.17 0.14 10.51
CA THR A 245 7.45 -1.04 11.01
C THR A 245 6.25 -0.63 11.87
N ALA A 246 6.27 0.57 12.47
CA ALA A 246 5.22 1.08 13.36
C ALA A 246 3.82 1.02 12.72
N ILE A 247 3.74 1.21 11.39
CA ILE A 247 2.48 1.13 10.63
C ILE A 247 1.73 -0.20 10.80
N TYR A 248 2.43 -1.30 11.11
CA TYR A 248 1.80 -2.61 11.30
C TYR A 248 1.20 -2.76 12.70
N ALA A 249 1.81 -2.15 13.71
CA ALA A 249 1.25 -2.08 15.06
C ALA A 249 -0.03 -1.22 15.08
N ASP A 250 -0.01 -0.06 14.40
CA ASP A 250 -1.16 0.85 14.29
C ASP A 250 -2.36 0.18 13.62
N VAL A 251 -2.14 -0.59 12.55
CA VAL A 251 -3.22 -1.31 11.86
C VAL A 251 -3.88 -2.33 12.78
N LEU A 252 -3.11 -3.12 13.52
CA LEU A 252 -3.65 -4.13 14.45
C LEU A 252 -4.39 -3.50 15.63
N THR A 253 -3.94 -2.35 16.12
CA THR A 253 -4.63 -1.59 17.16
C THR A 253 -6.00 -1.14 16.66
N ASN A 254 -6.09 -0.60 15.45
CA ASN A 254 -7.34 -0.19 14.84
C ASN A 254 -8.30 -1.37 14.60
N GLU A 255 -7.79 -2.55 14.20
CA GLU A 255 -8.58 -3.76 14.06
C GLU A 255 -9.11 -4.26 15.42
N LYS A 256 -8.30 -4.23 16.47
CA LYS A 256 -8.72 -4.55 17.84
C LYS A 256 -9.82 -3.63 18.32
N VAL A 257 -9.71 -2.32 18.11
CA VAL A 257 -10.75 -1.33 18.46
C VAL A 257 -12.05 -1.65 17.72
N LYS A 258 -12.01 -1.89 16.41
CA LYS A 258 -13.18 -2.28 15.62
C LYS A 258 -13.80 -3.59 16.12
N ALA A 259 -13.01 -4.58 16.48
CA ALA A 259 -13.49 -5.84 17.04
C ALA A 259 -14.24 -5.62 18.36
N VAL A 260 -13.70 -4.80 19.26
CA VAL A 260 -14.35 -4.43 20.53
C VAL A 260 -15.67 -3.68 20.29
N ASP A 261 -15.69 -2.73 19.35
CA ASP A 261 -16.91 -1.98 19.03
C ASP A 261 -17.97 -2.86 18.37
N ASN A 262 -17.59 -3.80 17.53
CA ASN A 262 -18.51 -4.79 16.96
C ASN A 262 -19.08 -5.72 18.03
N THR A 263 -18.27 -6.11 19.02
CA THR A 263 -18.73 -6.89 20.18
C THR A 263 -19.76 -6.10 20.98
N LYS A 264 -19.50 -4.82 21.28
CA LYS A 264 -20.47 -3.93 21.97
C LYS A 264 -21.79 -3.83 21.20
N LYS A 265 -21.75 -3.69 19.86
CA LYS A 265 -22.97 -3.64 19.02
C LYS A 265 -23.74 -4.95 19.07
N ALA A 266 -23.04 -6.10 19.03
CA ALA A 266 -23.67 -7.42 19.14
C ALA A 266 -24.38 -7.63 20.50
N PHE A 267 -23.76 -7.18 21.60
CA PHE A 267 -24.38 -7.24 22.94
C PHE A 267 -25.58 -6.29 23.08
N ARG A 268 -25.53 -5.08 22.50
CA ARG A 268 -26.69 -4.17 22.50
C ARG A 268 -27.85 -4.75 21.70
N GLY A 269 -27.60 -5.37 20.58
CA GLY A 269 -28.61 -6.04 19.76
C GLY A 269 -29.25 -7.25 20.46
N ARG A 270 -28.53 -7.96 21.32
CA ARG A 270 -29.11 -9.04 22.18
C ARG A 270 -30.03 -8.49 23.25
N LYS A 271 -29.65 -7.42 23.99
CA LYS A 271 -30.53 -6.78 25.00
C LYS A 271 -31.83 -6.30 24.38
N GLN A 272 -31.81 -5.63 23.25
CA GLN A 272 -33.04 -5.20 22.56
C GLN A 272 -33.91 -6.38 22.11
N ARG A 273 -33.31 -7.50 21.66
CA ARG A 273 -34.08 -8.71 21.31
C ARG A 273 -34.71 -9.41 22.53
N GLU A 274 -34.03 -9.37 23.68
CA GLU A 274 -34.57 -9.93 24.94
C GLU A 274 -35.65 -9.05 25.54
N GLU A 275 -35.52 -7.72 25.50
CA GLU A 275 -36.56 -6.78 25.90
C GLU A 275 -37.81 -6.88 24.99
N ASN A 276 -37.63 -7.04 23.69
CA ASN A 276 -38.74 -7.26 22.75
C ASN A 276 -39.41 -8.65 22.91
N LYS A 277 -38.71 -9.64 23.45
CA LYS A 277 -39.32 -10.94 23.82
C LYS A 277 -40.12 -10.91 25.12
N LYS A 278 -39.82 -9.97 26.04
CA LYS A 278 -40.55 -9.80 27.32
C LYS A 278 -41.84 -8.99 27.19
N ILE A 279 -42.13 -8.38 26.03
CA ILE A 279 -43.40 -7.70 25.80
C ILE A 279 -44.49 -8.75 25.53
N PRO A 280 -45.52 -8.86 26.36
CA PRO A 280 -46.60 -9.85 26.18
C PRO A 280 -47.28 -9.64 24.80
N ARG A 281 -47.65 -10.76 24.18
CA ARG A 281 -48.30 -10.79 22.84
C ARG A 281 -49.57 -9.94 22.74
N THR A 282 -50.23 -9.66 23.84
CA THR A 282 -51.46 -8.84 23.93
C THR A 282 -51.27 -7.37 23.59
N LYS A 283 -50.02 -6.84 23.63
CA LYS A 283 -49.74 -5.46 23.20
C LYS A 283 -49.29 -5.33 21.75
N ARG A 284 -49.13 -6.42 21.01
CA ARG A 284 -48.70 -6.42 19.60
C ARG A 284 -49.84 -6.25 18.57
N THR A 285 -51.08 -6.49 18.99
CA THR A 285 -52.25 -6.42 18.09
C THR A 285 -52.95 -5.06 18.06
N ALA A 286 -52.55 -4.11 18.90
CA ALA A 286 -53.20 -2.78 18.99
C ALA A 286 -52.57 -1.71 18.08
N ALA A 287 -51.48 -2.01 17.39
CA ALA A 287 -50.74 -1.01 16.60
C ALA A 287 -50.86 -1.18 15.06
N THR A 288 -51.66 -2.10 14.56
CA THR A 288 -51.77 -2.36 13.12
C THR A 288 -53.21 -2.43 12.61
N ASN A 289 -54.10 -1.52 13.04
CA ASN A 289 -55.40 -1.38 12.42
C ASN A 289 -55.86 0.08 12.36
N THR A 290 -55.21 0.86 11.50
CA THR A 290 -55.77 2.09 10.94
C THR A 290 -55.39 2.15 9.46
N HIS A 291 -56.15 1.42 8.67
CA HIS A 291 -56.23 1.67 7.25
C HIS A 291 -57.55 2.44 7.00
N PRO A 292 -57.53 3.63 6.40
CA PRO A 292 -58.78 4.29 5.97
C PRO A 292 -59.33 3.56 4.73
N ARG A 293 -60.59 3.11 4.84
CA ARG A 293 -61.41 2.63 3.75
C ARG A 293 -61.48 3.73 2.67
N LYS A 294 -61.03 3.42 1.45
CA LYS A 294 -61.35 4.19 0.25
C LYS A 294 -62.81 3.85 -0.11
N THR A 295 -63.69 4.84 0.01
CA THR A 295 -65.01 4.86 -0.57
C THR A 295 -64.88 5.04 -2.09
N THR A 296 -65.26 4.02 -2.83
CA THR A 296 -65.52 4.08 -4.26
C THR A 296 -66.81 4.88 -4.50
N PHE A 297 -66.69 6.02 -5.17
CA PHE A 297 -67.84 6.69 -5.81
C PHE A 297 -67.88 6.21 -7.25
N THR A 298 -68.91 5.45 -7.56
CA THR A 298 -69.44 5.22 -8.90
C THR A 298 -70.19 6.49 -9.33
N GLN A 299 -69.84 7.09 -10.43
CA GLN A 299 -70.69 7.98 -11.17
C GLN A 299 -70.99 7.31 -12.52
N ASP A 300 -72.28 6.93 -12.58
CA ASP A 300 -72.98 6.65 -13.86
C ASP A 300 -73.36 7.92 -14.58
N ASN A 301 -73.32 7.85 -15.90
CA ASN A 301 -74.18 8.53 -16.92
C ASN A 301 -73.97 10.01 -17.22
N LYS A 302 -73.58 10.31 -18.33
CA LYS A 302 -74.17 10.58 -19.61
C LYS A 302 -73.14 11.19 -20.56
#